data_5c04932d5c945004d42b295134500697
#
_entry.id   5c04932d5c945004d42b295134500697
#
_cell.length_a   1.000
_cell.length_b   1.000
_cell.length_c   1.000
_cell.angle_alpha   90.00
_cell.angle_beta   90.00
_cell.angle_gamma   90.00
#
_symmetry.space_group_name_H-M   'P 1'
#
loop_
_entity.id
_entity.type
_entity.pdbx_description
1 polymer ?
#
loop_
_entity_poly.entity_id
_entity_poly.type
_entity_poly.pdbx_seq_one_letter_code
_entity_poly.pdbx_strand_id
1 'polypeptide(L)'
;MSAIWGIVDLSAAQSEAQRKNRAGNLWEEALRMRQAYRTSCLDRIQEKREATYYLACGVQDVTREAVEERFPYERKGERRSLFVADVILDNRRELVQRFGSRWDLCSHPDGEILYESFCSHPEETLAVARGAYACAYLEPGKRTLTLFNDAVGNRSVYYFQEEKRVYFSTLLAGITCERENWKENTGWFDRFYTIRDLRAVSEPRETPYAGILRLAPGEIVVFTEEGVHRRDYWDPFAGRKILRGKTEVGYRELVTTVFRHCVEDVIREGRGGKETGILLSGGLDSNAVAAYAAPYLAARGKKLYSFTAVPEEKERARIPGQYAVEDERSSVELVRRFHGNLEPEYLVTNRGDLLAENRRLREVLEVPCKAVLNLPWMYESYR
;
A
#
# COMPACT_ATOMS: atom_id res chain seq x y z
N MET A 1 -2.44 8.19 1.08
CA MET A 1 -1.38 7.18 1.15
C MET A 1 -0.08 7.85 0.79
N SER A 2 0.97 7.58 1.55
CA SER A 2 2.32 8.02 1.21
C SER A 2 2.73 7.40 -0.14
N ALA A 3 3.83 7.86 -0.71
CA ALA A 3 4.31 7.36 -2.00
C ALA A 3 5.83 7.43 -2.04
N ILE A 4 6.48 6.49 -2.72
CA ILE A 4 7.91 6.55 -2.95
C ILE A 4 8.24 6.52 -4.43
N TRP A 5 9.31 7.20 -4.80
CA TRP A 5 9.87 7.15 -6.15
C TRP A 5 11.34 7.48 -6.14
N GLY A 6 12.04 7.05 -7.16
CA GLY A 6 13.46 7.33 -7.27
C GLY A 6 14.13 6.75 -8.50
N ILE A 7 15.36 7.18 -8.69
CA ILE A 7 16.27 6.73 -9.75
C ILE A 7 17.61 6.41 -9.11
N VAL A 8 18.17 5.25 -9.45
CA VAL A 8 19.49 4.83 -8.98
C VAL A 8 20.35 4.38 -10.17
N ASP A 9 21.47 5.01 -10.35
CA ASP A 9 22.50 4.60 -11.32
C ASP A 9 23.55 3.74 -10.61
N LEU A 10 23.54 2.45 -10.89
CA LEU A 10 24.41 1.44 -10.29
C LEU A 10 25.77 1.33 -11.00
N SER A 11 26.02 2.11 -12.07
CA SER A 11 27.25 2.02 -12.83
C SER A 11 28.47 2.57 -12.07
N ALA A 12 29.62 1.93 -12.26
CA ALA A 12 30.89 2.49 -11.84
C ALA A 12 31.19 3.76 -12.65
N ALA A 13 31.44 4.86 -11.95
CA ALA A 13 31.84 6.08 -12.64
C ALA A 13 33.32 6.03 -13.05
N GLN A 14 33.57 6.14 -14.34
CA GLN A 14 34.92 6.05 -14.90
C GLN A 14 35.64 7.41 -14.94
N SER A 15 34.93 8.55 -14.99
CA SER A 15 35.54 9.89 -14.99
C SER A 15 34.65 10.94 -14.33
N GLU A 16 35.25 12.09 -13.92
CA GLU A 16 34.51 13.20 -13.30
C GLU A 16 33.53 13.89 -14.29
N ALA A 17 33.92 14.00 -15.57
CA ALA A 17 33.09 14.54 -16.61
C ALA A 17 31.82 13.69 -16.84
N GLN A 18 31.99 12.36 -16.86
CA GLN A 18 30.85 11.44 -16.95
C GLN A 18 29.93 11.55 -15.74
N ARG A 19 30.46 11.73 -14.52
CA ARG A 19 29.67 11.95 -13.31
C ARG A 19 28.80 13.18 -13.41
N LYS A 20 29.35 14.32 -13.88
CA LYS A 20 28.60 15.58 -14.03
C LYS A 20 27.47 15.47 -15.05
N ASN A 21 27.75 14.88 -16.21
CA ASN A 21 26.73 14.72 -17.26
C ASN A 21 25.58 13.79 -16.81
N ARG A 22 25.93 12.67 -16.19
CA ARG A 22 24.93 11.70 -15.63
C ARG A 22 24.09 12.33 -14.53
N ALA A 23 24.67 13.12 -13.63
CA ALA A 23 23.96 13.82 -12.57
C ALA A 23 22.97 14.85 -13.11
N GLY A 24 23.32 15.56 -14.20
CA GLY A 24 22.42 16.50 -14.88
C GLY A 24 21.18 15.80 -15.45
N ASN A 25 21.39 14.74 -16.23
CA ASN A 25 20.29 13.96 -16.81
C ASN A 25 19.40 13.31 -15.74
N LEU A 26 20.01 12.74 -14.69
CA LEU A 26 19.26 12.13 -13.59
C LEU A 26 18.34 13.13 -12.89
N TRP A 27 18.80 14.37 -12.75
CA TRP A 27 17.98 15.41 -12.13
C TRP A 27 16.76 15.82 -12.98
N GLU A 28 16.92 15.94 -14.28
CA GLU A 28 15.81 16.23 -15.19
C GLU A 28 14.75 15.13 -15.16
N GLU A 29 15.20 13.88 -15.16
CA GLU A 29 14.34 12.69 -15.00
C GLU A 29 13.62 12.72 -13.65
N ALA A 30 14.32 12.98 -12.57
CA ALA A 30 13.77 13.09 -11.23
C ALA A 30 12.66 14.17 -11.13
N LEU A 31 12.83 15.29 -11.82
CA LEU A 31 11.81 16.33 -11.87
C LEU A 31 10.56 15.89 -12.62
N ARG A 32 10.70 15.12 -13.72
CA ARG A 32 9.56 14.55 -14.43
C ARG A 32 8.79 13.57 -13.54
N MET A 33 9.51 12.65 -12.88
CA MET A 33 8.89 11.71 -11.91
C MET A 33 8.13 12.45 -10.82
N ARG A 34 8.74 13.47 -10.21
CA ARG A 34 8.10 14.29 -9.18
C ARG A 34 6.82 14.94 -9.66
N GLN A 35 6.77 15.34 -10.93
CA GLN A 35 5.60 15.99 -11.53
C GLN A 35 4.39 15.05 -11.60
N ALA A 36 4.59 13.75 -11.76
CA ALA A 36 3.52 12.76 -11.76
C ALA A 36 2.76 12.70 -10.41
N TYR A 37 3.37 13.17 -9.33
CA TYR A 37 2.77 13.20 -8.00
C TYR A 37 2.05 14.50 -7.63
N ARG A 38 1.94 15.47 -8.54
CA ARG A 38 1.30 16.78 -8.26
C ARG A 38 -0.19 16.68 -7.91
N THR A 39 -0.88 15.68 -8.43
CA THR A 39 -2.30 15.46 -8.18
C THR A 39 -2.56 14.52 -6.99
N SER A 40 -1.50 13.98 -6.40
CA SER A 40 -1.59 13.10 -5.24
C SER A 40 -1.82 13.92 -3.96
N CYS A 41 -2.65 13.39 -3.07
CA CYS A 41 -2.94 14.03 -1.78
C CYS A 41 -1.77 13.81 -0.80
N LEU A 42 -0.62 14.41 -1.06
CA LEU A 42 0.57 14.35 -0.21
C LEU A 42 0.66 15.61 0.65
N ASP A 43 0.90 15.45 1.96
CA ASP A 43 1.07 16.57 2.88
C ASP A 43 2.45 17.23 2.72
N ARG A 44 3.48 16.42 2.44
CA ARG A 44 4.84 16.91 2.20
C ARG A 44 5.65 15.94 1.33
N ILE A 45 6.69 16.47 0.67
CA ILE A 45 7.66 15.68 -0.08
C ILE A 45 9.01 15.83 0.59
N GLN A 46 9.66 14.70 0.84
CA GLN A 46 11.00 14.60 1.40
C GLN A 46 11.89 13.91 0.37
N GLU A 47 13.04 14.49 0.05
CA GLU A 47 13.87 14.01 -1.04
C GLU A 47 15.36 14.16 -0.75
N LYS A 48 16.15 13.28 -1.34
CA LYS A 48 17.61 13.35 -1.32
C LYS A 48 18.17 12.98 -2.67
N ARG A 49 19.17 13.75 -3.11
CA ARG A 49 19.85 13.52 -4.37
C ARG A 49 21.36 13.57 -4.21
N GLU A 50 22.02 12.72 -4.96
CA GLU A 50 23.47 12.75 -5.21
C GLU A 50 23.73 12.42 -6.69
N ALA A 51 24.99 12.40 -7.09
CA ALA A 51 25.35 12.20 -8.50
C ALA A 51 24.84 10.89 -9.12
N THR A 52 24.59 9.86 -8.30
CA THR A 52 24.18 8.52 -8.74
C THR A 52 22.79 8.12 -8.31
N TYR A 53 22.10 8.93 -7.55
CA TYR A 53 20.72 8.59 -7.13
C TYR A 53 19.87 9.82 -6.82
N TYR A 54 18.59 9.62 -6.96
CA TYR A 54 17.52 10.45 -6.42
C TYR A 54 16.53 9.55 -5.71
N LEU A 55 16.23 9.84 -4.45
CA LEU A 55 15.24 9.14 -3.64
C LEU A 55 14.24 10.15 -3.09
N ALA A 56 12.96 9.85 -3.19
CA ALA A 56 11.91 10.69 -2.68
C ALA A 56 10.79 9.89 -2.01
N CYS A 57 10.19 10.51 -0.99
CA CYS A 57 8.99 10.05 -0.35
C CYS A 57 8.00 11.20 -0.23
N GLY A 58 6.80 11.02 -0.78
CA GLY A 58 5.65 11.85 -0.51
C GLY A 58 4.92 11.30 0.71
N VAL A 59 4.93 12.03 1.80
CA VAL A 59 4.32 11.60 3.06
C VAL A 59 2.90 12.10 3.17
N GLN A 60 2.01 11.22 3.59
CA GLN A 60 0.66 11.55 3.99
C GLN A 60 0.52 11.33 5.50
N ASP A 61 0.25 12.41 6.23
CA ASP A 61 0.18 12.42 7.70
C ASP A 61 -1.15 11.82 8.20
N VAL A 62 -1.35 10.53 7.94
CA VAL A 62 -2.60 9.82 8.29
C VAL A 62 -2.65 9.50 9.77
N THR A 63 -1.55 8.99 10.34
CA THR A 63 -1.44 8.65 11.76
C THR A 63 -0.73 9.76 12.51
N ARG A 64 -0.87 9.75 13.84
CA ARG A 64 -0.19 10.72 14.73
C ARG A 64 1.33 10.69 14.53
N GLU A 65 1.90 9.51 14.41
CA GLU A 65 3.35 9.30 14.32
C GLU A 65 3.90 9.63 12.91
N ALA A 66 3.06 9.56 11.88
CA ALA A 66 3.49 9.87 10.50
C ALA A 66 4.02 11.29 10.32
N VAL A 67 3.60 12.23 11.19
CA VAL A 67 4.12 13.61 11.21
C VAL A 67 5.62 13.66 11.49
N GLU A 68 6.14 12.67 12.21
CA GLU A 68 7.56 12.58 12.60
C GLU A 68 8.44 11.85 11.56
N GLU A 69 7.86 11.34 10.46
CA GLU A 69 8.64 10.71 9.39
C GLU A 69 9.68 11.68 8.79
N ARG A 70 10.90 11.19 8.61
CA ARG A 70 12.04 11.95 8.10
C ARG A 70 12.79 11.19 7.01
N PHE A 71 12.14 11.04 5.87
CA PHE A 71 12.72 10.34 4.71
C PHE A 71 13.70 11.22 3.90
N PRO A 72 14.71 10.61 3.27
CA PRO A 72 15.18 9.24 3.48
C PRO A 72 15.84 9.08 4.85
N TYR A 73 15.50 7.99 5.56
CA TYR A 73 16.31 7.58 6.70
C TYR A 73 17.71 7.24 6.23
N GLU A 74 18.72 7.67 6.96
CA GLU A 74 20.11 7.48 6.56
C GLU A 74 20.97 7.00 7.71
N ARG A 75 21.68 5.89 7.51
CA ARG A 75 22.78 5.47 8.36
C ARG A 75 24.09 5.91 7.71
N LYS A 76 24.91 6.65 8.45
CA LYS A 76 26.22 7.14 8.00
C LYS A 76 27.33 6.14 8.40
N GLY A 77 28.50 6.25 7.77
CA GLY A 77 29.68 5.42 8.05
C GLY A 77 29.97 4.38 6.96
N GLU A 78 30.75 3.36 7.30
CA GLU A 78 31.20 2.34 6.34
C GLU A 78 30.05 1.58 5.66
N ARG A 79 28.94 1.35 6.39
CA ARG A 79 27.72 0.73 5.87
C ARG A 79 26.64 1.78 5.64
N ARG A 80 27.00 2.83 4.88
CA ARG A 80 26.04 3.88 4.54
C ARG A 80 24.85 3.29 3.81
N SER A 81 23.66 3.59 4.30
CA SER A 81 22.39 3.18 3.67
C SER A 81 21.36 4.30 3.73
N LEU A 82 20.46 4.31 2.75
CA LEU A 82 19.32 5.19 2.69
C LEU A 82 18.03 4.38 2.51
N PHE A 83 16.94 4.88 3.06
CA PHE A 83 15.66 4.19 3.03
C PHE A 83 14.52 5.15 2.81
N VAL A 84 13.62 4.80 1.88
CA VAL A 84 12.34 5.46 1.69
C VAL A 84 11.24 4.41 1.70
N ALA A 85 10.09 4.74 2.27
CA ALA A 85 8.97 3.82 2.35
C ALA A 85 7.60 4.54 2.33
N ASP A 86 6.62 3.92 1.68
CA ASP A 86 5.21 4.09 1.99
C ASP A 86 4.85 2.98 2.98
N VAL A 87 4.58 3.30 4.23
CA VAL A 87 4.46 2.29 5.28
C VAL A 87 3.41 2.65 6.33
N ILE A 88 2.62 1.63 6.69
CA ILE A 88 1.78 1.59 7.90
C ILE A 88 1.98 0.20 8.50
N LEU A 89 2.53 0.14 9.71
CA LEU A 89 2.77 -1.10 10.44
C LEU A 89 1.60 -1.41 11.38
N ASP A 90 1.05 -2.62 11.29
CA ASP A 90 -0.01 -3.07 12.18
C ASP A 90 0.59 -3.61 13.49
N ASN A 91 1.69 -4.35 13.43
CA ASN A 91 2.30 -4.99 14.60
C ASN A 91 3.51 -4.23 15.20
N ARG A 92 3.44 -2.90 15.27
CA ARG A 92 4.49 -2.04 15.84
C ARG A 92 5.04 -2.53 17.20
N ARG A 93 4.13 -2.91 18.11
CA ARG A 93 4.51 -3.39 19.46
C ARG A 93 5.41 -4.61 19.42
N GLU A 94 5.07 -5.57 18.55
CA GLU A 94 5.87 -6.78 18.38
C GLU A 94 7.27 -6.47 17.82
N LEU A 95 7.35 -5.60 16.80
CA LEU A 95 8.63 -5.18 16.21
C LEU A 95 9.51 -4.45 17.24
N VAL A 96 8.94 -3.53 18.00
CA VAL A 96 9.67 -2.81 19.05
C VAL A 96 10.13 -3.74 20.15
N GLN A 97 9.31 -4.67 20.62
CA GLN A 97 9.69 -5.65 21.63
C GLN A 97 10.81 -6.58 21.13
N ARG A 98 10.79 -6.94 19.85
CA ARG A 98 11.76 -7.87 19.28
C ARG A 98 13.09 -7.23 18.90
N PHE A 99 13.08 -6.02 18.34
CA PHE A 99 14.25 -5.39 17.75
C PHE A 99 14.71 -4.12 18.42
N GLY A 100 13.88 -3.48 19.24
CA GLY A 100 14.17 -2.13 19.71
C GLY A 100 13.70 -1.77 21.10
N SER A 101 14.44 -2.18 22.12
CA SER A 101 14.16 -1.79 23.52
C SER A 101 14.25 -0.28 23.80
N ARG A 102 14.75 0.52 22.84
CA ARG A 102 14.95 1.97 22.97
C ARG A 102 13.85 2.83 22.34
N TRP A 103 12.91 2.20 21.62
CA TRP A 103 11.88 2.93 20.88
C TRP A 103 10.64 3.18 21.74
N ASP A 104 10.20 4.43 21.74
CA ASP A 104 8.89 4.79 22.22
C ASP A 104 7.87 4.66 21.07
N LEU A 105 6.90 3.79 21.26
CA LEU A 105 5.84 3.53 20.28
C LEU A 105 5.01 4.78 19.93
N CYS A 106 4.98 5.76 20.82
CA CYS A 106 4.18 6.97 20.63
C CYS A 106 4.91 8.04 19.80
N SER A 107 6.24 7.99 19.74
CA SER A 107 7.07 9.01 19.11
C SER A 107 7.79 8.55 17.85
N HIS A 108 8.11 7.25 17.73
CA HIS A 108 8.79 6.72 16.54
C HIS A 108 7.81 6.38 15.43
N PRO A 109 8.01 6.94 14.22
CA PRO A 109 7.18 6.63 13.07
C PRO A 109 7.45 5.24 12.49
N ASP A 110 6.52 4.74 11.68
CA ASP A 110 6.56 3.38 11.12
C ASP A 110 7.77 3.16 10.23
N GLY A 111 8.14 4.18 9.46
CA GLY A 111 9.30 4.12 8.58
C GLY A 111 10.61 3.94 9.33
N GLU A 112 10.78 4.63 10.46
CA GLU A 112 11.97 4.51 11.30
C GLU A 112 12.04 3.11 11.94
N ILE A 113 10.92 2.63 12.50
CA ILE A 113 10.86 1.29 13.11
C ILE A 113 11.22 0.22 12.08
N LEU A 114 10.63 0.29 10.87
CA LEU A 114 10.91 -0.67 9.81
C LEU A 114 12.36 -0.60 9.34
N TYR A 115 12.89 0.61 9.12
CA TYR A 115 14.26 0.83 8.68
C TYR A 115 15.29 0.27 9.66
N GLU A 116 15.19 0.62 10.94
CA GLU A 116 16.13 0.17 11.95
C GLU A 116 16.07 -1.35 12.19
N SER A 117 14.85 -1.93 12.16
CA SER A 117 14.66 -3.37 12.22
C SER A 117 15.31 -4.07 11.03
N PHE A 118 15.06 -3.57 9.82
CA PHE A 118 15.61 -4.12 8.58
C PHE A 118 17.14 -4.00 8.52
N CYS A 119 17.71 -2.87 8.92
CA CYS A 119 19.15 -2.70 8.97
C CYS A 119 19.85 -3.68 9.91
N SER A 120 19.19 -4.04 11.00
CA SER A 120 19.76 -4.90 12.04
C SER A 120 19.50 -6.38 11.78
N HIS A 121 18.28 -6.72 11.34
CA HIS A 121 17.82 -8.11 11.17
C HIS A 121 16.91 -8.22 9.94
N PRO A 122 17.45 -8.10 8.70
CA PRO A 122 16.61 -8.00 7.49
C PRO A 122 15.67 -9.19 7.30
N GLU A 123 16.16 -10.41 7.41
CA GLU A 123 15.36 -11.63 7.21
C GLU A 123 14.26 -11.78 8.27
N GLU A 124 14.62 -11.54 9.54
CA GLU A 124 13.63 -11.63 10.62
C GLU A 124 12.58 -10.52 10.54
N THR A 125 12.99 -9.31 10.13
CA THR A 125 12.07 -8.19 9.93
C THR A 125 11.03 -8.53 8.86
N LEU A 126 11.47 -9.02 7.71
CA LEU A 126 10.56 -9.44 6.63
C LEU A 126 9.62 -10.57 7.07
N ALA A 127 10.11 -11.51 7.89
CA ALA A 127 9.31 -12.63 8.37
C ALA A 127 8.21 -12.23 9.37
N VAL A 128 8.41 -11.12 10.11
CA VAL A 128 7.49 -10.75 11.21
C VAL A 128 6.73 -9.44 10.97
N ALA A 129 7.22 -8.53 10.13
CA ALA A 129 6.54 -7.26 9.87
C ALA A 129 5.18 -7.49 9.24
N ARG A 130 4.12 -6.93 9.85
CA ARG A 130 2.76 -6.93 9.33
C ARG A 130 2.28 -5.51 9.14
N GLY A 131 1.55 -5.32 8.06
CA GLY A 131 1.03 -4.01 7.67
C GLY A 131 1.02 -3.84 6.16
N ALA A 132 0.93 -2.60 5.71
CA ALA A 132 0.97 -2.23 4.31
C ALA A 132 2.23 -1.41 4.05
N TYR A 133 3.18 -1.93 3.26
CA TYR A 133 4.41 -1.21 2.97
C TYR A 133 4.99 -1.49 1.59
N ALA A 134 5.63 -0.46 1.06
CA ALA A 134 6.45 -0.48 -0.15
C ALA A 134 7.75 0.27 0.13
N CYS A 135 8.90 -0.35 -0.09
CA CYS A 135 10.18 0.11 0.41
C CYS A 135 11.27 0.10 -0.67
N ALA A 136 12.15 1.10 -0.59
CA ALA A 136 13.41 1.11 -1.31
C ALA A 136 14.57 1.37 -0.34
N TYR A 137 15.51 0.45 -0.32
CA TYR A 137 16.73 0.49 0.49
C TYR A 137 17.95 0.55 -0.41
N LEU A 138 18.74 1.60 -0.29
CA LEU A 138 19.93 1.86 -1.11
C LEU A 138 21.21 1.80 -0.26
N GLU A 139 22.17 1.03 -0.69
CA GLU A 139 23.55 1.03 -0.19
C GLU A 139 24.48 1.64 -1.26
N PRO A 140 24.74 2.96 -1.24
CA PRO A 140 25.50 3.63 -2.31
C PRO A 140 26.92 3.09 -2.46
N GLY A 141 27.57 2.75 -1.35
CA GLY A 141 28.93 2.18 -1.35
C GLY A 141 29.03 0.82 -2.03
N LYS A 142 27.97 0.02 -1.97
CA LYS A 142 27.87 -1.28 -2.64
C LYS A 142 27.21 -1.18 -4.01
N ARG A 143 26.69 -0.01 -4.40
CA ARG A 143 25.88 0.17 -5.61
C ARG A 143 24.74 -0.85 -5.68
N THR A 144 24.02 -0.99 -4.57
CA THR A 144 22.96 -1.98 -4.44
C THR A 144 21.65 -1.27 -4.08
N LEU A 145 20.61 -1.50 -4.87
CA LEU A 145 19.25 -1.08 -4.57
C LEU A 145 18.40 -2.32 -4.27
N THR A 146 17.73 -2.31 -3.12
CA THR A 146 16.79 -3.35 -2.73
C THR A 146 15.39 -2.75 -2.70
N LEU A 147 14.45 -3.35 -3.44
CA LEU A 147 13.03 -3.04 -3.41
C LEU A 147 12.28 -4.19 -2.77
N PHE A 148 11.35 -3.89 -1.87
CA PHE A 148 10.49 -4.92 -1.27
C PHE A 148 9.13 -4.33 -0.86
N ASN A 149 8.13 -5.18 -0.75
CA ASN A 149 6.78 -4.82 -0.34
C ASN A 149 6.26 -5.78 0.73
N ASP A 150 5.07 -5.51 1.26
CA ASP A 150 4.44 -6.37 2.27
C ASP A 150 4.04 -7.75 1.73
N ALA A 151 3.86 -8.68 2.65
CA ALA A 151 3.62 -10.11 2.38
C ALA A 151 2.42 -10.37 1.45
N VAL A 152 1.39 -9.54 1.48
CA VAL A 152 0.16 -9.70 0.66
C VAL A 152 0.07 -8.69 -0.49
N GLY A 153 1.05 -7.77 -0.60
CA GLY A 153 1.12 -6.79 -1.68
C GLY A 153 0.08 -5.67 -1.57
N ASN A 154 -0.25 -5.23 -0.35
CA ASN A 154 -1.14 -4.08 -0.12
C ASN A 154 -0.59 -2.80 -0.72
N ARG A 155 0.74 -2.71 -0.83
CA ARG A 155 1.44 -1.63 -1.53
C ARG A 155 2.18 -2.18 -2.73
N SER A 156 2.13 -1.45 -3.83
CA SER A 156 2.82 -1.81 -5.07
C SER A 156 4.05 -0.93 -5.27
N VAL A 157 5.13 -1.53 -5.75
CA VAL A 157 6.28 -0.81 -6.31
C VAL A 157 6.41 -1.23 -7.76
N TYR A 158 6.32 -0.28 -8.66
CA TYR A 158 6.68 -0.46 -10.06
C TYR A 158 8.14 -0.14 -10.24
N TYR A 159 8.80 -0.84 -11.15
CA TYR A 159 10.18 -0.58 -11.50
C TYR A 159 10.46 -0.84 -12.97
N PHE A 160 11.44 -0.11 -13.46
CA PHE A 160 11.96 -0.23 -14.81
C PHE A 160 13.47 -0.15 -14.74
N GLN A 161 14.17 -1.01 -15.47
CA GLN A 161 15.62 -0.97 -15.57
C GLN A 161 16.05 -0.75 -17.01
N GLU A 162 16.91 0.23 -17.20
CA GLU A 162 17.60 0.48 -18.46
C GLU A 162 19.11 0.48 -18.21
N GLU A 163 19.78 -0.50 -18.79
CA GLU A 163 21.21 -0.76 -18.52
C GLU A 163 21.48 -0.93 -17.01
N LYS A 164 22.19 0.02 -16.40
CA LYS A 164 22.51 0.03 -14.96
C LYS A 164 21.68 1.04 -14.17
N ARG A 165 20.71 1.69 -14.81
CA ARG A 165 19.84 2.65 -14.17
C ARG A 165 18.50 1.99 -13.83
N VAL A 166 18.09 2.15 -12.58
CA VAL A 166 16.83 1.61 -12.06
C VAL A 166 15.93 2.76 -11.67
N TYR A 167 14.72 2.77 -12.21
CA TYR A 167 13.62 3.65 -11.84
C TYR A 167 12.65 2.86 -11.00
N PHE A 168 12.17 3.44 -9.93
CA PHE A 168 11.11 2.82 -9.12
C PHE A 168 10.08 3.85 -8.67
N SER A 169 8.84 3.41 -8.47
CA SER A 169 7.74 4.30 -8.14
C SER A 169 6.55 3.50 -7.60
N THR A 170 5.81 4.05 -6.64
CA THR A 170 4.52 3.49 -6.20
C THR A 170 3.38 3.85 -7.14
N LEU A 171 3.56 4.85 -8.02
CA LEU A 171 2.65 5.16 -9.13
C LEU A 171 3.29 4.76 -10.46
N LEU A 172 2.50 4.16 -11.34
CA LEU A 172 2.97 3.79 -12.67
C LEU A 172 3.35 5.03 -13.50
N ALA A 173 2.58 6.12 -13.34
CA ALA A 173 2.85 7.42 -13.96
C ALA A 173 4.24 7.98 -13.58
N GLY A 174 4.76 7.65 -12.39
CA GLY A 174 6.11 8.04 -11.99
C GLY A 174 7.21 7.45 -12.86
N ILE A 175 6.95 6.36 -13.59
CA ILE A 175 7.88 5.76 -14.55
C ILE A 175 7.48 6.12 -15.99
N THR A 176 6.18 6.07 -16.31
CA THR A 176 5.72 6.29 -17.68
C THR A 176 5.92 7.74 -18.16
N CYS A 177 6.04 8.71 -17.25
CA CYS A 177 6.38 10.09 -17.57
C CYS A 177 7.76 10.27 -18.22
N GLU A 178 8.64 9.27 -18.17
CA GLU A 178 9.98 9.36 -18.75
C GLU A 178 10.01 9.23 -20.27
N ARG A 179 8.95 8.67 -20.88
CA ARG A 179 8.84 8.48 -22.33
C ARG A 179 7.39 8.62 -22.78
N GLU A 180 7.18 9.26 -23.92
CA GLU A 180 5.85 9.40 -24.52
C GLU A 180 5.33 8.10 -25.13
N ASN A 181 6.20 7.24 -25.64
CA ASN A 181 5.85 6.04 -26.41
C ASN A 181 6.35 4.76 -25.74
N TRP A 182 5.68 4.35 -24.67
CA TRP A 182 5.92 3.03 -24.08
C TRP A 182 5.26 1.95 -24.94
N LYS A 183 6.00 0.87 -25.18
CA LYS A 183 5.46 -0.29 -25.87
C LYS A 183 4.42 -0.99 -25.00
N GLU A 184 3.26 -1.27 -25.56
CA GLU A 184 2.21 -2.04 -24.89
C GLU A 184 2.63 -3.49 -24.65
N ASN A 185 2.24 -4.06 -23.51
CA ASN A 185 2.36 -5.48 -23.21
C ASN A 185 1.13 -6.22 -23.74
N THR A 186 1.19 -6.65 -25.01
CA THR A 186 0.07 -7.35 -25.67
C THR A 186 -0.36 -8.59 -24.91
N GLY A 187 0.60 -9.37 -24.36
CA GLY A 187 0.29 -10.55 -23.57
C GLY A 187 -0.49 -10.23 -22.28
N TRP A 188 -0.22 -9.08 -21.66
CA TRP A 188 -0.99 -8.61 -20.52
C TRP A 188 -2.44 -8.28 -20.93
N PHE A 189 -2.62 -7.56 -22.04
CA PHE A 189 -3.96 -7.21 -22.55
C PHE A 189 -4.73 -8.45 -23.00
N ASP A 190 -4.11 -9.41 -23.67
CA ASP A 190 -4.74 -10.66 -24.05
C ASP A 190 -5.31 -11.41 -22.83
N ARG A 191 -4.53 -11.53 -21.76
CA ARG A 191 -4.98 -12.13 -20.52
C ARG A 191 -6.07 -11.29 -19.83
N PHE A 192 -5.92 -9.98 -19.81
CA PHE A 192 -6.92 -9.09 -19.23
C PHE A 192 -8.29 -9.24 -19.87
N TYR A 193 -8.35 -9.34 -21.20
CA TYR A 193 -9.62 -9.48 -21.93
C TYR A 193 -10.17 -10.91 -21.95
N THR A 194 -9.32 -11.93 -21.94
CA THR A 194 -9.76 -13.33 -22.04
C THR A 194 -10.13 -13.96 -20.71
N ILE A 195 -9.46 -13.60 -19.62
CA ILE A 195 -9.76 -14.12 -18.29
C ILE A 195 -11.00 -13.41 -17.74
N ARG A 196 -12.10 -14.15 -17.55
CA ARG A 196 -13.36 -13.60 -17.01
C ARG A 196 -13.34 -13.35 -15.50
N ASP A 197 -12.54 -14.10 -14.76
CA ASP A 197 -12.45 -13.92 -13.31
C ASP A 197 -11.77 -12.59 -12.98
N LEU A 198 -12.45 -11.77 -12.19
CA LEU A 198 -11.93 -10.49 -11.72
C LEU A 198 -10.66 -10.63 -10.86
N ARG A 199 -10.49 -11.79 -10.23
CA ARG A 199 -9.40 -12.10 -9.30
C ARG A 199 -8.22 -12.80 -9.96
N ALA A 200 -8.39 -13.30 -11.18
CA ALA A 200 -7.34 -14.03 -11.87
C ALA A 200 -6.27 -13.06 -12.38
N VAL A 201 -5.14 -13.02 -11.69
CA VAL A 201 -3.91 -12.38 -12.14
C VAL A 201 -2.91 -13.47 -12.42
N SER A 202 -2.72 -13.81 -13.69
CA SER A 202 -1.83 -14.90 -14.09
C SER A 202 -0.35 -14.58 -13.89
N GLU A 203 0.01 -13.32 -14.04
CA GLU A 203 1.39 -12.82 -13.88
C GLU A 203 1.41 -11.55 -13.01
N PRO A 204 1.62 -11.70 -11.69
CA PRO A 204 1.50 -10.59 -10.75
C PRO A 204 2.55 -9.49 -10.97
N ARG A 205 3.67 -9.79 -11.63
CA ARG A 205 4.75 -8.84 -11.89
C ARG A 205 4.55 -7.98 -13.13
N GLU A 206 3.69 -8.40 -14.05
CA GLU A 206 3.51 -7.69 -15.31
C GLU A 206 2.59 -6.47 -15.18
N THR A 207 2.83 -5.50 -16.05
CA THR A 207 2.02 -4.29 -16.20
C THR A 207 1.52 -4.17 -17.64
N PRO A 208 0.59 -3.26 -17.95
CA PRO A 208 0.20 -2.95 -19.33
C PRO A 208 1.34 -2.47 -20.22
N TYR A 209 2.48 -2.09 -19.67
CA TYR A 209 3.64 -1.57 -20.39
C TYR A 209 4.77 -2.60 -20.43
N ALA A 210 5.28 -2.90 -21.62
CA ALA A 210 6.39 -3.82 -21.79
C ALA A 210 7.66 -3.27 -21.14
N GLY A 211 8.28 -4.09 -20.28
CA GLY A 211 9.51 -3.75 -19.56
C GLY A 211 9.31 -3.03 -18.23
N ILE A 212 8.12 -2.48 -17.95
CA ILE A 212 7.79 -2.01 -16.60
C ILE A 212 7.20 -3.18 -15.82
N LEU A 213 7.84 -3.49 -14.69
CA LEU A 213 7.40 -4.55 -13.79
C LEU A 213 6.91 -3.95 -12.47
N ARG A 214 6.17 -4.73 -11.71
CA ARG A 214 5.87 -4.44 -10.30
C ARG A 214 6.33 -5.59 -9.41
N LEU A 215 6.54 -5.31 -8.14
CA LEU A 215 6.81 -6.36 -7.17
C LEU A 215 5.58 -7.26 -7.02
N ALA A 216 5.80 -8.57 -6.96
CA ALA A 216 4.80 -9.51 -6.51
C ALA A 216 4.60 -9.37 -4.98
N PRO A 217 3.44 -9.83 -4.42
CA PRO A 217 3.25 -9.89 -2.97
C PRO A 217 4.37 -10.67 -2.28
N GLY A 218 4.95 -10.12 -1.21
CA GLY A 218 6.00 -10.77 -0.45
C GLY A 218 7.32 -10.98 -1.21
N GLU A 219 7.60 -10.12 -2.20
CA GLU A 219 8.81 -10.19 -3.00
C GLU A 219 9.87 -9.18 -2.54
N ILE A 220 11.12 -9.58 -2.65
CA ILE A 220 12.29 -8.72 -2.56
C ILE A 220 13.13 -8.82 -3.84
N VAL A 221 13.48 -7.68 -4.40
CA VAL A 221 14.30 -7.57 -5.62
C VAL A 221 15.53 -6.75 -5.31
N VAL A 222 16.69 -7.32 -5.56
CA VAL A 222 18.00 -6.71 -5.33
C VAL A 222 18.65 -6.44 -6.69
N PHE A 223 18.93 -5.17 -6.96
CA PHE A 223 19.63 -4.69 -8.13
C PHE A 223 21.07 -4.40 -7.76
N THR A 224 22.01 -4.99 -8.51
CA THR A 224 23.46 -4.76 -8.38
C THR A 224 24.06 -4.41 -9.74
N GLU A 225 25.34 -4.09 -9.76
CA GLU A 225 26.06 -3.88 -11.02
C GLU A 225 26.13 -5.16 -11.85
N GLU A 226 26.17 -6.34 -11.22
CA GLU A 226 26.25 -7.64 -11.87
C GLU A 226 24.91 -8.11 -12.43
N GLY A 227 23.79 -7.70 -11.82
CA GLY A 227 22.46 -8.15 -12.25
C GLY A 227 21.36 -7.94 -11.24
N VAL A 228 20.25 -8.63 -11.47
CA VAL A 228 19.03 -8.54 -10.67
C VAL A 228 18.72 -9.90 -10.03
N HIS A 229 18.59 -9.89 -8.72
CA HIS A 229 18.24 -11.07 -7.93
C HIS A 229 16.84 -10.88 -7.33
N ARG A 230 15.98 -11.88 -7.52
CA ARG A 230 14.60 -11.87 -7.00
C ARG A 230 14.39 -13.07 -6.13
N ARG A 231 13.63 -12.87 -5.04
CA ARG A 231 13.12 -13.98 -4.23
C ARG A 231 11.83 -13.60 -3.55
N ASP A 232 10.97 -14.57 -3.37
CA ASP A 232 9.81 -14.46 -2.50
C ASP A 232 10.32 -14.70 -1.06
N TYR A 233 10.05 -13.78 -0.14
CA TYR A 233 10.46 -13.90 1.26
C TYR A 233 9.34 -14.45 2.14
N TRP A 234 8.12 -14.50 1.62
CA TRP A 234 6.96 -14.97 2.34
C TRP A 234 6.17 -16.01 1.53
N ASP A 235 5.82 -17.10 2.20
CA ASP A 235 4.96 -18.16 1.69
C ASP A 235 3.86 -18.43 2.72
N PRO A 236 2.56 -18.21 2.39
CA PRO A 236 1.45 -18.45 3.31
C PRO A 236 1.33 -19.91 3.75
N PHE A 237 2.00 -20.81 3.07
CA PHE A 237 1.98 -22.24 3.35
C PHE A 237 3.23 -22.76 4.05
N ALA A 238 4.30 -21.98 4.11
CA ALA A 238 5.50 -22.35 4.84
C ALA A 238 5.24 -22.40 6.35
N GLY A 239 5.75 -23.43 7.00
CA GLY A 239 5.68 -23.56 8.45
C GLY A 239 4.26 -23.79 9.01
N ARG A 240 3.27 -24.13 8.18
CA ARG A 240 1.92 -24.43 8.65
C ARG A 240 1.93 -25.53 9.72
N LYS A 241 1.32 -25.21 10.86
CA LYS A 241 1.07 -26.19 11.92
C LYS A 241 -0.39 -26.62 11.87
N ILE A 242 -0.64 -27.90 11.72
CA ILE A 242 -1.99 -28.44 11.86
C ILE A 242 -2.29 -28.50 13.36
N LEU A 243 -3.20 -27.65 13.79
CA LEU A 243 -3.69 -27.67 15.18
C LEU A 243 -4.63 -28.86 15.36
N ARG A 244 -4.26 -29.77 16.23
CA ARG A 244 -5.07 -30.97 16.56
C ARG A 244 -5.42 -30.98 18.05
N GLY A 245 -6.44 -31.74 18.40
CA GLY A 245 -6.80 -32.00 19.81
C GLY A 245 -7.56 -30.86 20.50
N LYS A 246 -8.05 -29.85 19.78
CA LYS A 246 -8.97 -28.85 20.33
C LYS A 246 -10.43 -29.25 20.08
N THR A 247 -11.30 -28.84 20.98
CA THR A 247 -12.75 -28.89 20.77
C THR A 247 -13.18 -27.84 19.79
N GLU A 248 -14.40 -27.94 19.26
CA GLU A 248 -14.98 -26.87 18.39
C GLU A 248 -14.93 -25.49 19.07
N VAL A 249 -15.27 -25.45 20.37
CA VAL A 249 -15.19 -24.22 21.17
C VAL A 249 -13.76 -23.67 21.20
N GLY A 250 -12.77 -24.56 21.45
CA GLY A 250 -11.37 -24.13 21.49
C GLY A 250 -10.82 -23.64 20.14
N TYR A 251 -11.30 -24.18 19.01
CA TYR A 251 -10.95 -23.62 17.69
C TYR A 251 -11.62 -22.28 17.46
N ARG A 252 -12.88 -22.12 17.85
CA ARG A 252 -13.62 -20.84 17.75
C ARG A 252 -12.94 -19.75 18.57
N GLU A 253 -12.57 -20.02 19.82
CA GLU A 253 -11.85 -19.08 20.68
C GLU A 253 -10.52 -18.64 20.08
N LEU A 254 -9.76 -19.57 19.49
CA LEU A 254 -8.50 -19.23 18.83
C LEU A 254 -8.71 -18.30 17.65
N VAL A 255 -9.63 -18.64 16.74
CA VAL A 255 -9.91 -17.82 15.55
C VAL A 255 -10.40 -16.43 15.96
N THR A 256 -11.34 -16.34 16.90
CA THR A 256 -11.89 -15.06 17.36
C THR A 256 -10.85 -14.21 18.07
N THR A 257 -9.91 -14.83 18.80
CA THR A 257 -8.81 -14.12 19.48
C THR A 257 -7.85 -13.51 18.45
N VAL A 258 -7.42 -14.32 17.46
CA VAL A 258 -6.53 -13.83 16.39
C VAL A 258 -7.22 -12.73 15.60
N PHE A 259 -8.47 -12.93 15.18
CA PHE A 259 -9.24 -11.96 14.41
C PHE A 259 -9.42 -10.63 15.16
N ARG A 260 -9.73 -10.71 16.47
CA ARG A 260 -9.83 -9.53 17.34
C ARG A 260 -8.53 -8.74 17.34
N HIS A 261 -7.39 -9.39 17.56
CA HIS A 261 -6.09 -8.73 17.57
C HIS A 261 -5.79 -8.07 16.20
N CYS A 262 -6.08 -8.74 15.09
CA CYS A 262 -5.91 -8.15 13.77
C CYS A 262 -6.75 -6.87 13.60
N VAL A 263 -8.01 -6.86 14.05
CA VAL A 263 -8.87 -5.67 13.97
C VAL A 263 -8.38 -4.55 14.88
N GLU A 264 -7.96 -4.89 16.12
CA GLU A 264 -7.48 -3.90 17.09
C GLU A 264 -6.14 -3.28 16.66
N ASP A 265 -5.24 -4.07 16.09
CA ASP A 265 -3.90 -3.63 15.64
C ASP A 265 -3.95 -2.61 14.50
N VAL A 266 -4.93 -2.71 13.58
CA VAL A 266 -5.09 -1.76 12.48
C VAL A 266 -5.73 -0.43 12.90
N ILE A 267 -6.36 -0.37 14.09
CA ILE A 267 -6.98 0.85 14.59
C ILE A 267 -5.90 1.74 15.20
N ARG A 268 -5.58 2.82 14.50
CA ARG A 268 -4.56 3.80 14.89
C ARG A 268 -5.20 5.14 15.26
N GLU A 269 -4.52 5.91 16.09
CA GLU A 269 -4.91 7.29 16.33
C GLU A 269 -4.58 8.16 15.10
N GLY A 270 -5.61 8.77 14.51
CA GLY A 270 -5.42 9.67 13.38
C GLY A 270 -4.80 11.01 13.81
N ARG A 271 -4.10 11.67 12.90
CA ARG A 271 -3.55 13.01 13.11
C ARG A 271 -4.68 13.99 13.48
N GLY A 272 -4.46 14.78 14.53
CA GLY A 272 -5.42 15.79 14.97
C GLY A 272 -6.72 15.23 15.54
N GLY A 273 -6.71 13.97 16.01
CA GLY A 273 -7.90 13.33 16.58
C GLY A 273 -8.89 12.84 15.53
N LYS A 274 -8.47 12.66 14.27
CA LYS A 274 -9.31 12.07 13.22
C LYS A 274 -9.88 10.74 13.68
N GLU A 275 -11.13 10.51 13.35
CA GLU A 275 -11.90 9.36 13.77
C GLU A 275 -11.61 8.13 12.88
N THR A 276 -12.03 6.96 13.35
CA THR A 276 -11.89 5.70 12.61
C THR A 276 -13.14 5.45 11.77
N GLY A 277 -12.93 5.14 10.49
CA GLY A 277 -14.00 4.78 9.55
C GLY A 277 -13.92 3.32 9.11
N ILE A 278 -15.07 2.76 8.71
CA ILE A 278 -15.21 1.43 8.12
C ILE A 278 -16.17 1.48 6.92
N LEU A 279 -15.83 0.76 5.85
CA LEU A 279 -16.81 0.45 4.82
C LEU A 279 -17.70 -0.67 5.34
N LEU A 280 -18.98 -0.35 5.60
CA LEU A 280 -19.94 -1.27 6.21
C LEU A 280 -21.04 -1.62 5.21
N SER A 281 -21.35 -2.90 5.11
CA SER A 281 -22.43 -3.44 4.31
C SER A 281 -23.32 -4.36 5.16
N GLY A 282 -24.39 -4.90 4.58
CA GLY A 282 -25.15 -5.98 5.19
C GLY A 282 -24.43 -7.34 5.24
N GLY A 283 -23.21 -7.43 4.66
CA GLY A 283 -22.43 -8.67 4.56
C GLY A 283 -21.76 -9.08 5.88
N LEU A 284 -21.52 -10.38 6.04
CA LEU A 284 -20.93 -10.95 7.26
C LEU A 284 -19.52 -10.43 7.55
N ASP A 285 -18.69 -10.22 6.52
CA ASP A 285 -17.28 -9.86 6.70
C ASP A 285 -17.12 -8.46 7.32
N SER A 286 -17.78 -7.45 6.75
CA SER A 286 -17.74 -6.09 7.29
C SER A 286 -18.37 -5.99 8.68
N ASN A 287 -19.46 -6.75 8.93
CA ASN A 287 -20.08 -6.83 10.24
C ASN A 287 -19.19 -7.52 11.27
N ALA A 288 -18.42 -8.55 10.89
CA ALA A 288 -17.44 -9.18 11.77
C ALA A 288 -16.35 -8.18 12.20
N VAL A 289 -15.84 -7.37 11.26
CA VAL A 289 -14.88 -6.31 11.60
C VAL A 289 -15.51 -5.28 12.55
N ALA A 290 -16.73 -4.80 12.25
CA ALA A 290 -17.44 -3.82 13.09
C ALA A 290 -17.69 -4.35 14.51
N ALA A 291 -17.98 -5.66 14.65
CA ALA A 291 -18.24 -6.31 15.94
C ALA A 291 -17.04 -6.27 16.92
N TYR A 292 -15.82 -6.14 16.42
CA TYR A 292 -14.63 -5.96 17.26
C TYR A 292 -14.17 -4.50 17.31
N ALA A 293 -14.28 -3.77 16.21
CA ALA A 293 -13.84 -2.36 16.13
C ALA A 293 -14.71 -1.46 17.02
N ALA A 294 -16.04 -1.61 16.99
CA ALA A 294 -16.94 -0.73 17.73
C ALA A 294 -16.75 -0.83 19.25
N PRO A 295 -16.74 -2.01 19.90
CA PRO A 295 -16.48 -2.12 21.34
C PRO A 295 -15.07 -1.62 21.72
N TYR A 296 -14.07 -1.89 20.88
CA TYR A 296 -12.70 -1.44 21.12
C TYR A 296 -12.60 0.10 21.17
N LEU A 297 -13.30 0.79 20.26
CA LEU A 297 -13.39 2.25 20.23
C LEU A 297 -14.27 2.80 21.36
N ALA A 298 -15.41 2.15 21.64
CA ALA A 298 -16.29 2.54 22.74
C ALA A 298 -15.58 2.56 24.10
N ALA A 299 -14.74 1.55 24.38
CA ALA A 299 -13.92 1.49 25.58
C ALA A 299 -12.91 2.65 25.71
N ARG A 300 -12.69 3.39 24.61
CA ARG A 300 -11.82 4.58 24.52
C ARG A 300 -12.60 5.88 24.38
N GLY A 301 -13.92 5.84 24.54
CA GLY A 301 -14.82 6.99 24.37
C GLY A 301 -14.90 7.49 22.92
N LYS A 302 -14.56 6.65 21.93
CA LYS A 302 -14.54 6.99 20.51
C LYS A 302 -15.70 6.37 19.75
N LYS A 303 -16.07 7.00 18.64
CA LYS A 303 -17.07 6.50 17.69
C LYS A 303 -16.41 5.70 16.57
N LEU A 304 -17.18 4.83 15.94
CA LEU A 304 -16.86 4.18 14.66
C LEU A 304 -17.75 4.75 13.59
N TYR A 305 -17.19 5.47 12.61
CA TYR A 305 -17.94 5.96 11.47
C TYR A 305 -18.03 4.87 10.41
N SER A 306 -19.22 4.69 9.83
CA SER A 306 -19.37 3.70 8.76
C SER A 306 -19.94 4.34 7.50
N PHE A 307 -19.39 3.91 6.36
CA PHE A 307 -19.79 4.39 5.03
C PHE A 307 -20.44 3.24 4.27
N THR A 308 -21.65 3.47 3.79
CA THR A 308 -22.45 2.45 3.09
C THR A 308 -22.98 3.01 1.78
N ALA A 309 -22.64 2.36 0.67
CA ALA A 309 -23.22 2.71 -0.63
C ALA A 309 -24.68 2.27 -0.69
N VAL A 310 -25.57 3.17 -1.10
CA VAL A 310 -27.00 2.94 -1.13
C VAL A 310 -27.61 3.43 -2.45
N PRO A 311 -28.68 2.79 -2.95
CA PRO A 311 -29.36 3.23 -4.15
C PRO A 311 -30.16 4.53 -3.91
N GLU A 312 -30.42 5.29 -4.99
CA GLU A 312 -31.38 6.39 -4.96
C GLU A 312 -32.78 5.87 -4.64
N GLU A 313 -33.58 6.66 -3.91
CA GLU A 313 -34.95 6.25 -3.52
C GLU A 313 -35.86 5.90 -4.70
N LYS A 314 -35.69 6.59 -5.82
CA LYS A 314 -36.47 6.36 -7.05
C LYS A 314 -36.22 5.00 -7.72
N GLU A 315 -35.15 4.33 -7.35
CA GLU A 315 -34.71 3.08 -7.97
C GLU A 315 -35.00 1.85 -7.14
N ARG A 316 -35.35 2.02 -5.85
CA ARG A 316 -35.76 0.92 -4.95
C ARG A 316 -36.86 0.03 -5.53
N ALA A 317 -37.75 0.59 -6.37
CA ALA A 317 -38.88 -0.13 -6.96
C ALA A 317 -38.55 -0.90 -8.24
N ARG A 318 -37.33 -0.86 -8.75
CA ARG A 318 -36.98 -1.33 -10.12
C ARG A 318 -36.09 -2.56 -10.22
N ILE A 319 -35.62 -3.13 -9.11
CA ILE A 319 -34.72 -4.29 -9.16
C ILE A 319 -35.57 -5.57 -8.94
N PRO A 320 -36.01 -6.27 -9.99
CA PRO A 320 -36.60 -7.58 -9.83
C PRO A 320 -35.51 -8.63 -9.80
N GLY A 321 -35.47 -9.45 -8.77
CA GLY A 321 -34.66 -10.65 -8.76
C GLY A 321 -34.24 -11.12 -7.38
N GLN A 322 -34.20 -12.42 -7.24
CA GLN A 322 -33.89 -13.18 -6.03
C GLN A 322 -32.47 -12.93 -5.48
N TYR A 323 -31.63 -12.18 -6.20
CA TYR A 323 -30.23 -11.89 -5.86
C TYR A 323 -29.88 -10.39 -5.86
N ALA A 324 -30.88 -9.51 -5.99
CA ALA A 324 -30.64 -8.08 -5.87
C ALA A 324 -30.46 -7.75 -4.39
N VAL A 325 -29.28 -7.28 -4.01
CA VAL A 325 -29.07 -6.68 -2.71
C VAL A 325 -29.87 -5.39 -2.70
N GLU A 326 -31.00 -5.44 -2.01
CA GLU A 326 -31.78 -4.26 -1.72
C GLU A 326 -30.94 -3.31 -0.86
N ASP A 327 -31.45 -2.14 -0.65
CA ASP A 327 -30.90 -1.11 0.22
C ASP A 327 -30.36 -1.67 1.55
N GLU A 328 -29.06 -1.59 1.76
CA GLU A 328 -28.37 -2.12 2.94
C GLU A 328 -28.58 -1.29 4.22
N ARG A 329 -29.29 -0.14 4.14
CA ARG A 329 -29.55 0.73 5.30
C ARG A 329 -30.19 -0.02 6.46
N SER A 330 -31.15 -0.91 6.19
CA SER A 330 -31.83 -1.66 7.24
C SER A 330 -30.86 -2.56 8.04
N SER A 331 -29.91 -3.20 7.34
CA SER A 331 -28.89 -4.05 7.97
C SER A 331 -27.91 -3.23 8.80
N VAL A 332 -27.44 -2.11 8.26
CA VAL A 332 -26.54 -1.20 8.96
C VAL A 332 -27.18 -0.58 10.21
N GLU A 333 -28.47 -0.22 10.13
CA GLU A 333 -29.23 0.28 11.29
C GLU A 333 -29.37 -0.75 12.41
N LEU A 334 -29.43 -2.05 12.10
CA LEU A 334 -29.40 -3.10 13.13
C LEU A 334 -28.04 -3.11 13.85
N VAL A 335 -26.94 -3.01 13.09
CA VAL A 335 -25.59 -2.94 13.67
C VAL A 335 -25.42 -1.69 14.52
N ARG A 336 -25.93 -0.54 14.06
CA ARG A 336 -25.91 0.72 14.81
C ARG A 336 -26.64 0.61 16.16
N ARG A 337 -27.83 0.00 16.15
CA ARG A 337 -28.61 -0.22 17.38
C ARG A 337 -27.90 -1.14 18.36
N PHE A 338 -27.18 -2.13 17.83
CA PHE A 338 -26.44 -3.08 18.67
C PHE A 338 -25.21 -2.44 19.32
N HIS A 339 -24.45 -1.63 18.59
CA HIS A 339 -23.18 -1.08 19.05
C HIS A 339 -23.25 0.35 19.60
N GLY A 340 -24.31 1.07 19.53
CA GLY A 340 -24.50 2.37 20.17
C GLY A 340 -23.53 3.51 19.83
N ASN A 341 -22.27 3.19 19.52
CA ASN A 341 -21.22 4.14 19.13
C ASN A 341 -20.90 4.10 17.62
N LEU A 342 -21.72 3.44 16.81
CA LEU A 342 -21.61 3.42 15.35
C LEU A 342 -22.38 4.61 14.77
N GLU A 343 -21.72 5.39 13.90
CA GLU A 343 -22.31 6.54 13.20
C GLU A 343 -22.32 6.24 11.69
N PRO A 344 -23.46 5.86 11.11
CA PRO A 344 -23.56 5.52 9.70
C PRO A 344 -23.70 6.76 8.83
N GLU A 345 -22.96 6.76 7.72
CA GLU A 345 -23.11 7.68 6.61
C GLU A 345 -23.50 6.88 5.35
N TYR A 346 -24.54 7.33 4.66
CA TYR A 346 -25.07 6.67 3.49
C TYR A 346 -24.70 7.43 2.23
N LEU A 347 -23.86 6.80 1.40
CA LEU A 347 -23.38 7.35 0.16
C LEU A 347 -24.33 6.96 -0.97
N VAL A 348 -25.10 7.92 -1.44
CA VAL A 348 -25.95 7.72 -2.61
C VAL A 348 -25.08 7.75 -3.85
N THR A 349 -24.96 6.62 -4.53
CA THR A 349 -24.27 6.55 -5.81
C THR A 349 -25.08 7.32 -6.86
N ASN A 350 -24.64 8.54 -7.11
CA ASN A 350 -25.24 9.34 -8.17
C ASN A 350 -24.88 8.70 -9.52
N ARG A 351 -25.91 8.32 -10.29
CA ARG A 351 -25.74 7.79 -11.65
C ARG A 351 -25.50 8.91 -12.67
N GLY A 352 -24.75 9.94 -12.28
CA GLY A 352 -24.18 10.88 -13.21
C GLY A 352 -23.48 10.15 -14.36
N ASP A 353 -22.88 10.84 -15.27
CA ASP A 353 -22.18 10.23 -16.41
C ASP A 353 -21.09 9.25 -15.94
N LEU A 354 -21.46 7.94 -15.81
CA LEU A 354 -20.55 6.85 -15.45
C LEU A 354 -19.31 6.81 -16.35
N LEU A 355 -19.43 7.28 -17.60
CA LEU A 355 -18.30 7.34 -18.50
C LEU A 355 -17.33 8.46 -18.11
N ALA A 356 -17.84 9.62 -17.70
CA ALA A 356 -17.02 10.72 -17.21
C ALA A 356 -16.30 10.34 -15.90
N GLU A 357 -17.03 9.76 -14.95
CA GLU A 357 -16.44 9.25 -13.70
C GLU A 357 -15.38 8.16 -13.95
N ASN A 358 -15.65 7.21 -14.82
CA ASN A 358 -14.67 6.19 -15.18
C ASN A 358 -13.45 6.77 -15.93
N ARG A 359 -13.58 7.84 -16.69
CA ARG A 359 -12.43 8.55 -17.27
C ARG A 359 -11.53 9.15 -16.20
N ARG A 360 -12.13 9.81 -15.20
CA ARG A 360 -11.41 10.37 -14.05
C ARG A 360 -10.74 9.29 -13.22
N LEU A 361 -11.44 8.18 -12.96
CA LEU A 361 -10.90 7.07 -12.19
C LEU A 361 -9.74 6.35 -12.88
N ARG A 362 -9.69 6.34 -14.23
CA ARG A 362 -8.53 5.81 -14.96
C ARG A 362 -7.24 6.57 -14.68
N GLU A 363 -7.34 7.89 -14.50
CA GLU A 363 -6.17 8.71 -14.14
C GLU A 363 -5.65 8.36 -12.75
N VAL A 364 -6.54 7.95 -11.82
CA VAL A 364 -6.18 7.54 -10.46
C VAL A 364 -5.66 6.11 -10.41
N LEU A 365 -6.29 5.20 -11.17
CA LEU A 365 -5.94 3.76 -11.15
C LEU A 365 -4.73 3.42 -12.00
N GLU A 366 -4.43 4.23 -13.02
CA GLU A 366 -3.31 4.07 -13.96
C GLU A 366 -3.31 2.75 -14.76
N VAL A 367 -4.14 1.79 -14.39
CA VAL A 367 -4.29 0.48 -15.05
C VAL A 367 -5.75 0.18 -15.33
N PRO A 368 -6.07 -0.58 -16.39
CA PRO A 368 -7.43 -1.04 -16.64
C PRO A 368 -7.98 -1.88 -15.49
N CYS A 369 -9.24 -1.66 -15.14
CA CYS A 369 -9.95 -2.41 -14.11
C CYS A 369 -11.23 -3.03 -14.68
N LYS A 370 -11.56 -4.27 -14.24
CA LYS A 370 -12.77 -4.97 -14.67
C LYS A 370 -14.01 -4.58 -13.84
N ALA A 371 -13.80 -4.12 -12.61
CA ALA A 371 -14.88 -3.77 -11.68
C ALA A 371 -15.33 -2.32 -11.81
N VAL A 372 -15.43 -1.80 -13.01
CA VAL A 372 -15.69 -0.38 -13.31
C VAL A 372 -16.99 0.16 -12.70
N LEU A 373 -17.99 -0.68 -12.47
CA LEU A 373 -19.27 -0.27 -11.88
C LEU A 373 -19.18 0.00 -10.37
N ASN A 374 -18.19 -0.61 -9.70
CA ASN A 374 -18.01 -0.46 -8.25
C ASN A 374 -17.05 0.70 -7.89
N LEU A 375 -16.25 1.14 -8.84
CA LEU A 375 -15.21 2.14 -8.57
C LEU A 375 -15.76 3.52 -8.14
N PRO A 376 -16.84 4.07 -8.72
CA PRO A 376 -17.32 5.39 -8.35
C PRO A 376 -17.70 5.50 -6.88
N TRP A 377 -18.48 4.54 -6.35
CA TRP A 377 -18.88 4.58 -4.94
C TRP A 377 -17.71 4.30 -3.98
N MET A 378 -16.77 3.43 -4.39
CA MET A 378 -15.55 3.21 -3.61
C MET A 378 -14.73 4.49 -3.53
N TYR A 379 -14.56 5.20 -4.64
CA TYR A 379 -13.83 6.46 -4.67
C TYR A 379 -14.49 7.54 -3.79
N GLU A 380 -15.81 7.67 -3.85
CA GLU A 380 -16.55 8.61 -2.99
C GLU A 380 -16.41 8.27 -1.49
N SER A 381 -16.33 6.99 -1.13
CA SER A 381 -16.15 6.59 0.27
C SER A 381 -14.77 6.90 0.84
N TYR A 382 -13.77 7.16 -0.01
CA TYR A 382 -12.42 7.58 0.41
C TYR A 382 -12.19 9.09 0.32
N ARG A 383 -13.13 9.84 -0.18
CA ARG A 383 -13.07 11.29 -0.34
C ARG A 383 -13.66 12.04 0.85
#